data_08ca09886b737ed42d267ebf31433c97
#
_entry.id   08ca09886b737ed42d267ebf31433c97
#
_cell.length_a   1.000
_cell.length_b   1.000
_cell.length_c   1.000
_cell.angle_alpha   90.00
_cell.angle_beta   90.00
_cell.angle_gamma   90.00
#
_symmetry.space_group_name_H-M   'P 1'
#
loop_
_entity.id
_entity.type
_entity.pdbx_description
1 polymer ?
#
loop_
_entity_poly.entity_id
_entity_poly.type
_entity_poly.pdbx_seq_one_letter_code
_entity_poly.pdbx_strand_id
1 'polypeptide(L)'
;MISIDPLTQLNNRNRMEQHLFECVRSQDLNMYLLVLDVNRFKKINDEHGHAQGDLALKAIANCLKESCIEKSDFIARYGGDEFVIVYKGNDVKGLCQRIHAYIKKLSFPFDLDVSIGWAPYHKDIHKWNDWFIEADKQLYNEKKKLKDR
;
A
#
# COMPACT_ATOMS: atom_id res chain seq x y z
N MET A 1 12.94 17.87 8.75
CA MET A 1 12.76 16.41 8.62
C MET A 1 12.20 16.07 7.25
N ILE A 2 12.81 15.13 6.54
CA ILE A 2 12.31 14.66 5.26
C ILE A 2 11.05 13.84 5.49
N SER A 3 9.96 14.19 4.81
CA SER A 3 8.66 13.51 4.97
C SER A 3 8.12 12.91 3.67
N ILE A 4 8.83 13.12 2.55
CA ILE A 4 8.42 12.67 1.22
C ILE A 4 9.45 11.70 0.66
N ASP A 5 8.97 10.60 0.08
CA ASP A 5 9.81 9.66 -0.64
C ASP A 5 10.24 10.26 -1.99
N PRO A 6 11.54 10.38 -2.26
CA PRO A 6 11.99 11.08 -3.48
C PRO A 6 11.64 10.34 -4.78
N LEU A 7 11.55 9.02 -4.78
CA LEU A 7 11.23 8.27 -6.00
C LEU A 7 9.76 8.40 -6.39
N THR A 8 8.85 8.20 -5.45
CA THR A 8 7.41 8.12 -5.73
C THR A 8 6.65 9.40 -5.41
N GLN A 9 7.26 10.32 -4.68
CA GLN A 9 6.64 11.55 -4.16
C GLN A 9 5.48 11.28 -3.21
N LEU A 10 5.36 10.06 -2.71
CA LEU A 10 4.43 9.73 -1.64
C LEU A 10 5.03 10.09 -0.28
N ASN A 11 4.22 10.06 0.76
CA ASN A 11 4.74 10.16 2.12
C ASN A 11 5.75 9.04 2.37
N ASN A 12 6.79 9.33 3.13
CA ASN A 12 7.78 8.32 3.49
C ASN A 12 7.39 7.58 4.78
N ARG A 13 8.23 6.65 5.22
CA ARG A 13 8.00 5.85 6.42
C ARG A 13 7.84 6.70 7.67
N ASN A 14 8.68 7.73 7.84
CA ASN A 14 8.61 8.60 9.01
C ASN A 14 7.25 9.30 9.10
N ARG A 15 6.77 9.84 8.00
CA ARG A 15 5.47 10.51 7.95
C ARG A 15 4.34 9.50 8.17
N MET A 16 4.49 8.29 7.66
CA MET A 16 3.52 7.21 7.86
C MET A 16 3.37 6.88 9.36
N GLU A 17 4.48 6.70 10.06
CA GLU A 17 4.44 6.36 11.49
C GLU A 17 3.75 7.45 12.31
N GLN A 18 4.03 8.73 12.01
CA GLN A 18 3.37 9.86 12.65
C GLN A 18 1.87 9.85 12.37
N HIS A 19 1.49 9.61 11.11
CA HIS A 19 0.08 9.61 10.71
C HIS A 19 -0.69 8.47 11.37
N LEU A 20 -0.12 7.27 11.39
CA LEU A 20 -0.75 6.11 12.04
C LEU A 20 -0.91 6.33 13.54
N PHE A 21 0.07 6.95 14.20
CA PHE A 21 -0.02 7.31 15.61
C PHE A 21 -1.22 8.26 15.84
N GLU A 22 -1.36 9.28 15.01
CA GLU A 22 -2.48 10.22 15.08
C GLU A 22 -3.82 9.54 14.83
N CYS A 23 -3.87 8.62 13.86
CA CYS A 23 -5.09 7.86 13.54
C CYS A 23 -5.58 7.06 14.75
N VAL A 24 -4.69 6.34 15.40
CA VAL A 24 -5.04 5.54 16.59
C VAL A 24 -5.52 6.44 17.72
N ARG A 25 -4.89 7.61 17.89
CA ARG A 25 -5.33 8.58 18.90
C ARG A 25 -6.73 9.14 18.64
N SER A 26 -7.09 9.29 17.36
CA SER A 26 -8.40 9.85 16.99
C SER A 26 -9.56 8.91 17.30
N GLN A 27 -9.31 7.62 17.39
CA GLN A 27 -10.31 6.57 17.63
C GLN A 27 -11.47 6.58 16.63
N ASP A 28 -11.23 7.06 15.40
CA ASP A 28 -12.21 7.04 14.32
C ASP A 28 -12.37 5.61 13.81
N LEU A 29 -13.58 5.04 13.94
CA LEU A 29 -13.85 3.66 13.57
C LEU A 29 -14.08 3.45 12.07
N ASN A 30 -14.06 4.51 11.27
CA ASN A 30 -14.29 4.43 9.83
C ASN A 30 -12.98 4.46 9.03
N MET A 31 -11.97 3.73 9.49
CA MET A 31 -10.68 3.67 8.84
C MET A 31 -10.28 2.23 8.56
N TYR A 32 -9.57 2.05 7.45
CA TYR A 32 -8.93 0.79 7.07
C TYR A 32 -7.45 1.06 6.82
N LEU A 33 -6.60 0.17 7.30
CA LEU A 33 -5.18 0.19 6.97
C LEU A 33 -4.94 -0.85 5.90
N LEU A 34 -4.35 -0.45 4.78
CA LEU A 34 -3.96 -1.36 3.70
C LEU A 34 -2.44 -1.40 3.64
N VAL A 35 -1.90 -2.60 3.55
CA VAL A 35 -0.48 -2.83 3.31
C VAL A 35 -0.36 -3.53 1.97
N LEU A 36 0.46 -2.97 1.08
CA LEU A 36 0.60 -3.45 -0.29
C LEU A 36 2.06 -3.81 -0.57
N ASP A 37 2.26 -4.85 -1.37
CA ASP A 37 3.59 -5.30 -1.75
C ASP A 37 3.56 -5.65 -3.24
N VAL A 38 4.61 -5.26 -3.96
CA VAL A 38 4.71 -5.54 -5.40
C VAL A 38 5.09 -7.00 -5.59
N ASN A 39 4.26 -7.74 -6.33
CA ASN A 39 4.48 -9.16 -6.57
C ASN A 39 5.73 -9.37 -7.41
N ARG A 40 6.62 -10.26 -6.94
CA ARG A 40 7.84 -10.66 -7.65
C ARG A 40 8.74 -9.48 -8.01
N PHE A 41 8.81 -8.49 -7.16
CA PHE A 41 9.58 -7.27 -7.45
C PHE A 41 11.08 -7.56 -7.63
N LYS A 42 11.64 -8.46 -6.82
CA LYS A 42 13.04 -8.87 -6.98
C LYS A 42 13.28 -9.46 -8.37
N LYS A 43 12.35 -10.30 -8.84
CA LYS A 43 12.44 -10.89 -10.18
C LYS A 43 12.38 -9.82 -11.26
N ILE A 44 11.54 -8.80 -11.10
CA ILE A 44 11.46 -7.68 -12.04
C ILE A 44 12.83 -7.00 -12.13
N ASN A 45 13.44 -6.67 -11.00
CA ASN A 45 14.76 -6.04 -10.97
C ASN A 45 15.84 -6.94 -11.58
N ASP A 46 15.83 -8.23 -11.24
CA ASP A 46 16.84 -9.18 -11.73
C ASP A 46 16.75 -9.38 -13.25
N GLU A 47 15.56 -9.44 -13.80
CA GLU A 47 15.34 -9.72 -15.23
C GLU A 47 15.30 -8.46 -16.10
N HIS A 48 14.83 -7.33 -15.56
CA HIS A 48 14.58 -6.10 -16.36
C HIS A 48 15.39 -4.90 -15.88
N GLY A 49 16.13 -5.03 -14.77
CA GLY A 49 16.97 -3.98 -14.22
C GLY A 49 16.26 -3.06 -13.25
N HIS A 50 17.06 -2.39 -12.43
CA HIS A 50 16.54 -1.48 -11.39
C HIS A 50 15.83 -0.25 -11.98
N ALA A 51 16.22 0.20 -13.17
CA ALA A 51 15.54 1.32 -13.82
C ALA A 51 14.09 0.98 -14.13
N GLN A 52 13.83 -0.23 -14.63
CA GLN A 52 12.47 -0.71 -14.87
C GLN A 52 11.71 -0.90 -13.57
N GLY A 53 12.36 -1.41 -12.54
CA GLY A 53 11.77 -1.53 -11.21
C GLY A 53 11.34 -0.18 -10.65
N ASP A 54 12.18 0.84 -10.78
CA ASP A 54 11.86 2.20 -10.34
C ASP A 54 10.67 2.78 -11.11
N LEU A 55 10.62 2.57 -12.42
CA LEU A 55 9.46 3.00 -13.23
C LEU A 55 8.18 2.30 -12.79
N ALA A 56 8.28 1.01 -12.47
CA ALA A 56 7.13 0.25 -11.97
C ALA A 56 6.63 0.83 -10.63
N LEU A 57 7.54 1.13 -9.70
CA LEU A 57 7.17 1.73 -8.41
C LEU A 57 6.51 3.10 -8.58
N LYS A 58 7.03 3.93 -9.47
CA LYS A 58 6.42 5.24 -9.77
C LYS A 58 5.02 5.07 -10.36
N ALA A 59 4.84 4.13 -11.29
CA ALA A 59 3.56 3.87 -11.92
C ALA A 59 2.54 3.36 -10.91
N ILE A 60 2.94 2.45 -10.01
CA ILE A 60 2.09 1.96 -8.93
C ILE A 60 1.68 3.13 -8.02
N ALA A 61 2.63 3.97 -7.63
CA ALA A 61 2.33 5.14 -6.79
C ALA A 61 1.26 6.02 -7.42
N ASN A 62 1.34 6.25 -8.74
CA ASN A 62 0.33 7.02 -9.46
C ASN A 62 -1.03 6.32 -9.45
N CYS A 63 -1.06 4.99 -9.61
CA CYS A 63 -2.30 4.22 -9.52
C CYS A 63 -2.95 4.36 -8.13
N LEU A 64 -2.16 4.35 -7.08
CA LEU A 64 -2.69 4.54 -5.71
C LEU A 64 -3.28 5.94 -5.55
N LYS A 65 -2.62 6.96 -6.06
CA LYS A 65 -3.13 8.34 -6.01
C LYS A 65 -4.46 8.47 -6.77
N GLU A 66 -4.57 7.84 -7.94
CA GLU A 66 -5.81 7.86 -8.72
C GLU A 66 -6.94 7.10 -8.04
N SER A 67 -6.62 6.10 -7.24
CA SER A 67 -7.61 5.26 -6.55
C SER A 67 -8.13 5.88 -5.27
N CYS A 68 -7.40 6.80 -4.67
CA CYS A 68 -7.69 7.38 -3.35
C CYS A 68 -8.17 8.82 -3.47
N ILE A 69 -8.81 9.30 -2.39
CA ILE A 69 -9.24 10.70 -2.26
C ILE A 69 -8.18 11.45 -1.45
N GLU A 70 -7.53 12.43 -2.07
CA GLU A 70 -6.40 13.16 -1.49
C GLU A 70 -6.68 13.75 -0.11
N LYS A 71 -7.88 14.32 0.08
CA LYS A 71 -8.23 15.01 1.33
C LYS A 71 -8.48 14.09 2.51
N SER A 72 -8.92 12.86 2.26
CA SER A 72 -9.33 11.94 3.32
C SER A 72 -8.41 10.74 3.47
N ASP A 73 -7.77 10.31 2.39
CA ASP A 73 -6.95 9.11 2.37
C ASP A 73 -5.47 9.47 2.44
N PHE A 74 -4.70 8.60 3.07
CA PHE A 74 -3.26 8.81 3.24
C PHE A 74 -2.51 7.69 2.54
N ILE A 75 -1.47 8.03 1.78
CA ILE A 75 -0.67 7.06 1.03
C ILE A 75 0.80 7.27 1.34
N ALA A 76 1.51 6.18 1.62
CA ALA A 76 2.94 6.21 1.91
C ALA A 76 3.68 5.06 1.23
N ARG A 77 4.97 5.26 0.97
CA ARG A 77 5.89 4.19 0.64
C ARG A 77 6.60 3.79 1.93
N TYR A 78 6.38 2.55 2.35
CA TYR A 78 6.88 2.04 3.63
C TYR A 78 8.29 1.46 3.51
N GLY A 79 8.54 0.72 2.44
CA GLY A 79 9.81 0.08 2.16
C GLY A 79 10.13 0.14 0.68
N GLY A 80 11.06 -0.69 0.21
CA GLY A 80 11.48 -0.70 -1.18
C GLY A 80 10.34 -0.89 -2.17
N ASP A 81 9.57 -1.95 -1.97
CA ASP A 81 8.43 -2.33 -2.81
C ASP A 81 7.13 -2.40 -2.00
N GLU A 82 7.08 -1.72 -0.88
CA GLU A 82 5.96 -1.76 0.07
C GLU A 82 5.28 -0.41 0.19
N PHE A 83 3.94 -0.42 0.16
CA PHE A 83 3.11 0.77 0.25
C PHE A 83 2.08 0.61 1.36
N VAL A 84 1.62 1.73 1.89
CA VAL A 84 0.60 1.77 2.94
C VAL A 84 -0.46 2.79 2.56
N ILE A 85 -1.72 2.43 2.78
CA ILE A 85 -2.84 3.35 2.60
C ILE A 85 -3.66 3.37 3.89
N VAL A 86 -4.03 4.55 4.37
CA VAL A 86 -5.10 4.71 5.34
C VAL A 86 -6.31 5.21 4.58
N TYR A 87 -7.33 4.38 4.49
CA TYR A 87 -8.54 4.65 3.72
C TYR A 87 -9.68 5.01 4.67
N LYS A 88 -10.30 6.15 4.43
CA LYS A 88 -11.49 6.57 5.16
C LYS A 88 -12.71 6.42 4.27
N GLY A 89 -13.43 5.33 4.47
CA GLY A 89 -14.59 5.01 3.66
C GLY A 89 -15.20 3.69 4.08
N ASN A 90 -16.19 3.22 3.34
CA ASN A 90 -16.97 2.03 3.68
C ASN A 90 -16.89 0.92 2.63
N ASP A 91 -16.03 1.08 1.61
CA ASP A 91 -15.92 0.10 0.53
C ASP A 91 -14.45 -0.20 0.24
N VAL A 92 -13.78 -0.85 1.18
CA VAL A 92 -12.37 -1.21 1.05
C VAL A 92 -12.14 -2.21 -0.09
N LYS A 93 -13.09 -3.12 -0.32
CA LYS A 93 -12.99 -4.09 -1.43
C LYS A 93 -13.06 -3.38 -2.78
N GLY A 94 -13.92 -2.39 -2.90
CA GLY A 94 -13.98 -1.54 -4.10
C GLY A 94 -12.69 -0.78 -4.34
N LEU A 95 -12.07 -0.27 -3.29
CA LEU A 95 -10.75 0.37 -3.39
C LEU A 95 -9.71 -0.61 -3.94
N CYS A 96 -9.64 -1.82 -3.39
CA CYS A 96 -8.70 -2.84 -3.87
C CYS A 96 -8.94 -3.17 -5.34
N GLN A 97 -10.19 -3.30 -5.76
CA GLN A 97 -10.56 -3.57 -7.16
C GLN A 97 -10.10 -2.44 -8.08
N ARG A 98 -10.28 -1.17 -7.65
CA ARG A 98 -9.83 -0.02 -8.44
C ARG A 98 -8.31 -0.02 -8.60
N ILE A 99 -7.58 -0.29 -7.52
CA ILE A 99 -6.11 -0.35 -7.56
C ILE A 99 -5.67 -1.40 -8.58
N HIS A 100 -6.19 -2.62 -8.49
CA HIS A 100 -5.84 -3.69 -9.43
C HIS A 100 -6.20 -3.31 -10.87
N ALA A 101 -7.35 -2.68 -11.08
CA ALA A 101 -7.80 -2.28 -12.41
C ALA A 101 -6.87 -1.23 -13.04
N TYR A 102 -6.44 -0.24 -12.26
CA TYR A 102 -5.49 0.77 -12.74
C TYR A 102 -4.13 0.15 -13.08
N ILE A 103 -3.64 -0.75 -12.23
CA ILE A 103 -2.34 -1.40 -12.47
C ILE A 103 -2.40 -2.26 -13.74
N LYS A 104 -3.50 -2.98 -13.97
CA LYS A 104 -3.67 -3.80 -15.17
C LYS A 104 -3.65 -3.01 -16.47
N LYS A 105 -3.97 -1.73 -16.43
CA LYS A 105 -3.91 -0.86 -17.61
C LYS A 105 -2.49 -0.39 -17.94
N LEU A 106 -1.53 -0.59 -17.04
CA LEU A 106 -0.15 -0.20 -17.29
C LEU A 106 0.50 -1.12 -18.32
N SER A 107 1.41 -0.55 -19.12
CA SER A 107 2.12 -1.27 -20.17
C SER A 107 3.58 -1.43 -19.77
N PHE A 108 3.93 -2.62 -19.28
CA PHE A 108 5.30 -2.99 -18.96
C PHE A 108 5.64 -4.32 -19.64
N PRO A 109 6.94 -4.59 -19.89
CA PRO A 109 7.33 -5.87 -20.52
C PRO A 109 7.31 -7.06 -19.55
N PHE A 110 6.63 -6.94 -18.44
CA PHE A 110 6.45 -7.98 -17.44
C PHE A 110 5.08 -7.80 -16.77
N ASP A 111 4.59 -8.86 -16.14
CA ASP A 111 3.37 -8.77 -15.34
C ASP A 111 3.63 -7.94 -14.09
N LEU A 112 2.80 -6.92 -13.89
CA LEU A 112 2.90 -6.03 -12.74
C LEU A 112 1.58 -6.07 -11.99
N ASP A 113 1.65 -6.43 -10.71
CA ASP A 113 0.51 -6.39 -9.81
C ASP A 113 1.01 -6.30 -8.37
N VAL A 114 0.09 -6.03 -7.47
CA VAL A 114 0.35 -5.96 -6.05
C VAL A 114 -0.52 -6.95 -5.29
N SER A 115 -0.04 -7.41 -4.14
CA SER A 115 -0.87 -8.10 -3.17
C SER A 115 -1.25 -7.09 -2.09
N ILE A 116 -2.49 -7.16 -1.62
CA ILE A 116 -3.05 -6.21 -0.66
C ILE A 116 -3.60 -6.95 0.54
N GLY A 117 -3.14 -6.56 1.73
CA GLY A 117 -3.75 -6.96 2.99
C GLY A 117 -4.37 -5.74 3.64
N TRP A 118 -5.56 -5.88 4.22
CA TRP A 118 -6.20 -4.77 4.88
C TRP A 118 -6.85 -5.19 6.19
N ALA A 119 -6.95 -4.24 7.11
CA ALA A 119 -7.55 -4.44 8.42
C ALA A 119 -8.34 -3.21 8.83
N PRO A 120 -9.58 -3.37 9.31
CA PRO A 120 -10.33 -2.23 9.84
C PRO A 120 -9.73 -1.77 11.16
N TYR A 121 -9.81 -0.47 11.43
CA TYR A 121 -9.53 0.03 12.77
C TYR A 121 -10.66 -0.41 13.70
N HIS A 122 -10.31 -0.85 14.90
CA HIS A 122 -11.29 -1.20 15.93
C HIS A 122 -10.80 -0.77 17.31
N LYS A 123 -11.72 -0.73 18.26
CA LYS A 123 -11.48 -0.18 19.60
C LYS A 123 -10.38 -0.88 20.41
N ASP A 124 -10.03 -2.11 20.05
CA ASP A 124 -9.00 -2.88 20.75
C ASP A 124 -7.59 -2.57 20.23
N ILE A 125 -7.49 -1.76 19.19
CA ILE A 125 -6.19 -1.30 18.68
C ILE A 125 -5.76 -0.09 19.49
N HIS A 126 -4.70 -0.25 20.28
CA HIS A 126 -4.14 0.80 21.13
C HIS A 126 -2.84 1.38 20.59
N LYS A 127 -2.14 0.63 19.72
CA LYS A 127 -0.89 1.04 19.08
C LYS A 127 -0.99 0.78 17.60
N TRP A 128 -0.39 1.67 16.79
CA TRP A 128 -0.45 1.51 15.34
C TRP A 128 0.22 0.20 14.86
N ASN A 129 1.23 -0.30 15.59
CA ASN A 129 1.88 -1.57 15.27
C ASN A 129 0.89 -2.74 15.25
N ASP A 130 -0.04 -2.77 16.20
CA ASP A 130 -1.04 -3.84 16.28
C ASP A 130 -1.95 -3.83 15.05
N TRP A 131 -2.34 -2.64 14.62
CA TRP A 131 -3.15 -2.46 13.42
C TRP A 131 -2.37 -2.93 12.18
N PHE A 132 -1.11 -2.52 12.09
CA PHE A 132 -0.21 -2.92 11.00
C PHE A 132 -0.04 -4.44 10.94
N ILE A 133 0.15 -5.08 12.08
CA ILE A 133 0.29 -6.54 12.16
C ILE A 133 -0.96 -7.24 11.62
N GLU A 134 -2.16 -6.76 11.94
CA GLU A 134 -3.40 -7.35 11.41
C GLU A 134 -3.46 -7.26 9.89
N ALA A 135 -3.16 -6.08 9.33
CA ALA A 135 -3.15 -5.90 7.88
C ALA A 135 -2.07 -6.76 7.21
N ASP A 136 -0.89 -6.83 7.81
CA ASP A 136 0.24 -7.60 7.29
C ASP A 136 -0.04 -9.11 7.26
N LYS A 137 -0.78 -9.61 8.24
CA LYS A 137 -1.23 -11.02 8.22
C LYS A 137 -2.13 -11.30 7.01
N GLN A 138 -3.02 -10.38 6.67
CA GLN A 138 -3.88 -10.53 5.51
C GLN A 138 -3.05 -10.49 4.22
N LEU A 139 -2.05 -9.62 4.16
CA LEU A 139 -1.12 -9.57 3.04
C LEU A 139 -0.40 -10.90 2.85
N TYR A 140 0.10 -11.47 3.93
CA TYR A 140 0.76 -12.77 3.91
C TYR A 140 -0.15 -13.85 3.35
N ASN A 141 -1.43 -13.88 3.78
CA ASN A 141 -2.41 -14.85 3.29
C ASN A 141 -2.67 -14.68 1.79
N GLU A 142 -2.76 -13.44 1.31
CA GLU A 142 -2.92 -13.17 -0.12
C GLU A 142 -1.71 -13.64 -0.94
N LYS A 143 -0.51 -13.43 -0.43
CA LYS A 143 0.71 -13.91 -1.09
C LYS A 143 0.79 -15.43 -1.14
N LYS A 144 0.33 -16.12 -0.10
CA LYS A 144 0.25 -17.59 -0.09
C LYS A 144 -0.64 -18.11 -1.21
N LYS A 145 -1.79 -17.47 -1.45
CA LYS A 145 -2.69 -17.86 -2.54
C LYS A 145 -2.01 -17.80 -3.91
N LEU A 146 -1.11 -16.82 -4.12
CA LEU A 146 -0.36 -16.71 -5.37
C LEU A 146 0.63 -17.85 -5.55
N LYS A 147 1.27 -18.29 -4.48
CA LYS A 147 2.25 -19.41 -4.53
C LYS A 147 1.58 -20.74 -4.79
N ASP A 148 0.33 -20.91 -4.37
CA ASP A 148 -0.42 -22.16 -4.49
C ASP A 148 -1.11 -22.31 -5.87
N ARG A 149 -0.90 -21.36 -6.77
CA ARG A 149 -1.45 -21.40 -8.13
C ARG A 149 -0.54 -22.11 -9.11
#